data_52f6c305b533ecd4be46d720901ec9e9
#
_entry.id   52f6c305b533ecd4be46d720901ec9e9
#
_cell.length_a   1.000
_cell.length_b   1.000
_cell.length_c   1.000
_cell.angle_alpha   90.00
_cell.angle_beta   90.00
_cell.angle_gamma   90.00
#
_symmetry.space_group_name_H-M   'P 1'
#
loop_
_entity.id
_entity.type
_entity.pdbx_description
1 polymer ?
#
loop_
_entity_poly.entity_id
_entity_poly.type
_entity_poly.pdbx_seq_one_letter_code
_entity_poly.pdbx_strand_id
1 'polypeptide(L)'
;MSLVDDLKGTIAEGLKSKTLTSCSRWAENRRIMGAPFNGPYGFKHHPWCRAIHDSQAAWTIAMKAAQLGVTETGINRAFFTLDQSKRDVLYVLPTSLNASDFSKARFTTALKLSPYLKDLFTDTNTVGLKSTGANVLYIRGSRGDSNLKSIPVSELVLDEMDEMDIHAVWLALERLSGQVEKHILAISTPTVPKYGIHKLYLTSTQEHFYFKCPHCARSTELTWPDCVEIIGESVNDPRCKESFLKCKECGHPLVQEAKPSFLAGGWWEATESNCSAEEARGFYINQLYSSTVTAGELVIAYHRGLGDEAAATEFYCSKLGTPFIGAGAQVTDEMLDACLVGSQAVKGGHTINDPRPQVGGDRLITMGVDQGKVGNISVVDWSFDQHPGTDINTAAIGKLLWFGKFAEDDWNYLGELMREWQVLACVVDADPNVNDARRFAKKFHGYVWLTRYRRGQTAKEVAISEEETGAPFATVDRTSWLSCTLGRFKTTPPRIILPRDITLEYREHVKNLVRTYEKDNTGNPVATYVNTGPDHFAHSLVYADIALTLAPISPSSEDI
;
A
#
# COMPACT_ATOMS: atom_id res chain seq x y z
N MET A 1 -14.80 -40.77 -42.19
CA MET A 1 -15.64 -39.77 -41.49
C MET A 1 -16.43 -39.05 -42.57
N SER A 2 -17.74 -38.94 -42.42
CA SER A 2 -18.56 -38.33 -43.47
C SER A 2 -18.51 -36.79 -43.34
N LEU A 3 -18.65 -36.08 -44.46
CA LEU A 3 -18.73 -34.61 -44.51
C LEU A 3 -19.78 -34.05 -43.52
N VAL A 4 -20.81 -34.85 -43.23
CA VAL A 4 -21.90 -34.56 -42.30
C VAL A 4 -21.42 -34.60 -40.85
N ASP A 5 -20.47 -35.48 -40.49
CA ASP A 5 -19.90 -35.57 -39.13
C ASP A 5 -18.93 -34.41 -38.87
N ASP A 6 -18.15 -33.99 -39.87
CA ASP A 6 -17.31 -32.81 -39.81
C ASP A 6 -18.13 -31.51 -39.70
N LEU A 7 -19.23 -31.42 -40.47
CA LEU A 7 -20.15 -30.27 -40.39
C LEU A 7 -20.86 -30.20 -39.03
N LYS A 8 -21.32 -31.35 -38.50
CA LYS A 8 -21.90 -31.41 -37.15
C LYS A 8 -20.89 -31.05 -36.08
N GLY A 9 -19.62 -31.49 -36.22
CA GLY A 9 -18.53 -31.10 -35.36
C GLY A 9 -18.28 -29.60 -35.37
N THR A 10 -18.17 -29.00 -36.55
CA THR A 10 -17.94 -27.55 -36.74
C THR A 10 -19.10 -26.69 -36.24
N ILE A 11 -20.38 -27.15 -36.49
CA ILE A 11 -21.57 -26.47 -35.97
C ILE A 11 -21.64 -26.58 -34.44
N ALA A 12 -21.34 -27.76 -33.87
CA ALA A 12 -21.31 -27.94 -32.41
C ALA A 12 -20.22 -27.12 -31.74
N GLU A 13 -19.04 -27.00 -32.35
CA GLU A 13 -17.97 -26.08 -31.88
C GLU A 13 -18.36 -24.62 -32.03
N GLY A 14 -18.97 -24.22 -33.15
CA GLY A 14 -19.46 -22.87 -33.35
C GLY A 14 -20.58 -22.48 -32.38
N LEU A 15 -21.49 -23.42 -32.06
CA LEU A 15 -22.53 -23.24 -31.03
C LEU A 15 -21.91 -23.17 -29.61
N LYS A 16 -20.90 -24.00 -29.31
CA LYS A 16 -20.17 -23.93 -28.05
C LYS A 16 -19.40 -22.61 -27.91
N SER A 17 -18.83 -22.10 -28.97
CA SER A 17 -18.15 -20.80 -29.00
C SER A 17 -19.10 -19.62 -28.70
N LYS A 18 -20.33 -19.67 -29.26
CA LYS A 18 -21.36 -18.63 -29.01
C LYS A 18 -22.00 -18.69 -27.61
N THR A 19 -21.82 -19.78 -26.88
CA THR A 19 -22.41 -19.97 -25.54
C THR A 19 -21.45 -19.65 -24.38
N LEU A 20 -20.19 -19.36 -24.65
CA LEU A 20 -19.21 -18.97 -23.63
C LEU A 20 -19.28 -17.45 -23.32
N THR A 21 -20.44 -16.99 -22.86
CA THR A 21 -20.73 -15.58 -22.61
C THR A 21 -20.18 -15.09 -21.26
N SER A 22 -19.73 -15.99 -20.38
CA SER A 22 -19.16 -15.62 -19.09
C SER A 22 -17.71 -16.10 -18.97
N CYS A 23 -16.88 -15.31 -18.31
CA CYS A 23 -15.47 -15.60 -18.08
C CYS A 23 -15.29 -16.91 -17.30
N SER A 24 -16.15 -17.18 -16.30
CA SER A 24 -16.08 -18.41 -15.51
C SER A 24 -16.29 -19.66 -16.37
N ARG A 25 -17.32 -19.68 -17.22
CA ARG A 25 -17.57 -20.79 -18.13
C ARG A 25 -16.50 -20.94 -19.20
N TRP A 26 -15.99 -19.82 -19.70
CA TRP A 26 -14.86 -19.83 -20.63
C TRP A 26 -13.64 -20.48 -19.99
N ALA A 27 -13.29 -20.10 -18.75
CA ALA A 27 -12.16 -20.67 -18.02
C ALA A 27 -12.32 -22.19 -17.81
N GLU A 28 -13.48 -22.66 -17.37
CA GLU A 28 -13.77 -24.09 -17.19
C GLU A 28 -13.62 -24.91 -18.49
N ASN A 29 -13.88 -24.29 -19.65
CA ASN A 29 -13.83 -24.99 -20.95
C ASN A 29 -12.48 -24.85 -21.68
N ARG A 30 -11.70 -23.81 -21.39
CA ARG A 30 -10.53 -23.45 -22.21
C ARG A 30 -9.20 -23.51 -21.44
N ARG A 31 -9.24 -23.50 -20.10
CA ARG A 31 -8.04 -23.50 -19.27
C ARG A 31 -7.73 -24.90 -18.73
N ILE A 32 -6.45 -25.27 -18.81
CA ILE A 32 -5.89 -26.44 -18.11
C ILE A 32 -4.90 -25.94 -17.06
N MET A 33 -5.02 -26.47 -15.87
CA MET A 33 -4.19 -26.12 -14.71
C MET A 33 -3.11 -27.17 -14.47
N GLY A 34 -1.97 -26.73 -13.92
CA GLY A 34 -0.93 -27.59 -13.35
C GLY A 34 -1.14 -27.80 -11.84
N ALA A 35 -0.11 -28.35 -11.18
CA ALA A 35 -0.12 -28.53 -9.73
C ALA A 35 -0.44 -27.21 -8.99
N PRO A 36 -1.13 -27.26 -7.82
CA PRO A 36 -1.59 -28.46 -7.11
C PRO A 36 -2.94 -29.05 -7.61
N PHE A 37 -3.68 -28.35 -8.47
CA PHE A 37 -5.01 -28.75 -8.94
C PHE A 37 -4.97 -29.10 -10.43
N ASN A 38 -4.25 -30.17 -10.78
CA ASN A 38 -4.06 -30.59 -12.17
C ASN A 38 -5.38 -30.92 -12.89
N GLY A 39 -5.50 -30.47 -14.15
CA GLY A 39 -6.65 -30.77 -15.00
C GLY A 39 -7.41 -29.53 -15.46
N PRO A 40 -8.65 -29.65 -15.95
CA PRO A 40 -9.48 -28.53 -16.34
C PRO A 40 -9.64 -27.52 -15.18
N TYR A 41 -9.62 -26.23 -15.49
CA TYR A 41 -9.91 -25.19 -14.52
C TYR A 41 -11.30 -25.39 -13.91
N GLY A 42 -11.43 -25.15 -12.61
CA GLY A 42 -12.73 -25.28 -11.94
C GLY A 42 -12.76 -24.57 -10.59
N PHE A 43 -13.97 -24.35 -10.10
CA PHE A 43 -14.22 -23.58 -8.88
C PHE A 43 -14.42 -24.44 -7.62
N LYS A 44 -14.18 -25.77 -7.70
CA LYS A 44 -14.39 -26.68 -6.58
C LYS A 44 -13.67 -26.25 -5.29
N HIS A 45 -12.43 -25.80 -5.42
CA HIS A 45 -11.59 -25.39 -4.28
C HIS A 45 -11.64 -23.87 -4.00
N HIS A 46 -12.16 -23.09 -4.94
CA HIS A 46 -12.22 -21.62 -4.88
C HIS A 46 -13.58 -21.12 -5.40
N PRO A 47 -14.73 -21.54 -4.80
CA PRO A 47 -16.07 -21.20 -5.32
C PRO A 47 -16.34 -19.68 -5.34
N TRP A 48 -15.74 -18.92 -4.43
CA TRP A 48 -15.80 -17.47 -4.38
C TRP A 48 -15.25 -16.77 -5.63
N CYS A 49 -14.32 -17.39 -6.35
CA CYS A 49 -13.73 -16.79 -7.54
C CYS A 49 -14.72 -16.70 -8.72
N ARG A 50 -15.80 -17.51 -8.76
CA ARG A 50 -16.75 -17.53 -9.89
C ARG A 50 -17.39 -16.16 -10.12
N ALA A 51 -17.93 -15.52 -9.08
CA ALA A 51 -18.55 -14.21 -9.20
C ALA A 51 -17.55 -13.09 -9.55
N ILE A 52 -16.29 -13.20 -9.09
CA ILE A 52 -15.24 -12.25 -9.45
C ILE A 52 -14.87 -12.39 -10.95
N HIS A 53 -14.83 -13.62 -11.48
CA HIS A 53 -14.64 -13.84 -12.93
C HIS A 53 -15.73 -13.17 -13.77
N ASP A 54 -16.98 -13.30 -13.33
CA ASP A 54 -18.16 -12.90 -14.09
C ASP A 54 -18.63 -11.46 -13.79
N SER A 55 -17.92 -10.73 -12.93
CA SER A 55 -18.23 -9.33 -12.61
C SER A 55 -18.09 -8.44 -13.84
N GLN A 56 -19.16 -7.70 -14.15
CA GLN A 56 -19.23 -6.71 -15.22
C GLN A 56 -19.18 -5.26 -14.68
N ALA A 57 -18.94 -5.09 -13.39
CA ALA A 57 -18.77 -3.76 -12.78
C ALA A 57 -17.62 -3.00 -13.44
N ALA A 58 -17.72 -1.67 -13.50
CA ALA A 58 -16.63 -0.83 -13.98
C ALA A 58 -15.36 -1.04 -13.11
N TRP A 59 -15.55 -1.19 -11.79
CA TRP A 59 -14.52 -1.61 -10.85
C TRP A 59 -14.87 -2.94 -10.19
N THR A 60 -14.02 -3.92 -10.35
CA THR A 60 -14.03 -5.18 -9.59
C THR A 60 -12.86 -5.15 -8.63
N ILE A 61 -13.11 -5.15 -7.33
CA ILE A 61 -12.12 -4.97 -6.29
C ILE A 61 -12.06 -6.25 -5.47
N ALA A 62 -10.91 -6.90 -5.42
CA ALA A 62 -10.71 -8.14 -4.68
C ALA A 62 -9.68 -7.92 -3.57
N MET A 63 -10.16 -7.53 -2.38
CA MET A 63 -9.39 -7.49 -1.15
C MET A 63 -9.31 -8.89 -0.58
N LYS A 64 -8.15 -9.49 -0.58
CA LYS A 64 -7.99 -10.92 -0.34
C LYS A 64 -6.83 -11.25 0.58
N ALA A 65 -6.95 -12.36 1.30
CA ALA A 65 -5.78 -13.03 1.87
C ALA A 65 -4.91 -13.70 0.78
N ALA A 66 -3.71 -14.10 1.12
CA ALA A 66 -2.79 -14.77 0.21
C ALA A 66 -3.31 -16.16 -0.21
N GLN A 67 -2.96 -16.60 -1.42
CA GLN A 67 -3.16 -17.97 -1.95
C GLN A 67 -4.63 -18.44 -2.03
N LEU A 68 -5.56 -17.57 -2.37
CA LEU A 68 -6.98 -17.88 -2.51
C LEU A 68 -7.47 -17.97 -3.97
N GLY A 69 -6.57 -18.12 -4.92
CA GLY A 69 -6.89 -18.35 -6.34
C GLY A 69 -7.30 -17.10 -7.12
N VAL A 70 -7.36 -15.92 -6.48
CA VAL A 70 -7.88 -14.69 -7.09
C VAL A 70 -6.99 -14.17 -8.23
N THR A 71 -5.67 -14.34 -8.15
CA THR A 71 -4.74 -14.01 -9.24
C THR A 71 -5.07 -14.79 -10.53
N GLU A 72 -5.52 -16.06 -10.44
CA GLU A 72 -5.97 -16.81 -11.63
C GLU A 72 -7.22 -16.18 -12.26
N THR A 73 -8.05 -15.47 -11.47
CA THR A 73 -9.17 -14.70 -12.03
C THR A 73 -8.65 -13.59 -12.95
N GLY A 74 -7.62 -12.84 -12.54
CA GLY A 74 -7.00 -11.81 -13.38
C GLY A 74 -6.43 -12.38 -14.69
N ILE A 75 -5.74 -13.53 -14.61
CA ILE A 75 -5.20 -14.21 -15.80
C ILE A 75 -6.33 -14.67 -16.73
N ASN A 76 -7.39 -15.27 -16.18
CA ASN A 76 -8.52 -15.76 -16.96
C ASN A 76 -9.31 -14.61 -17.60
N ARG A 77 -9.54 -13.51 -16.88
CA ARG A 77 -10.19 -12.31 -17.43
C ARG A 77 -9.35 -11.71 -18.57
N ALA A 78 -8.05 -11.62 -18.41
CA ALA A 78 -7.16 -11.14 -19.47
C ALA A 78 -7.29 -12.00 -20.75
N PHE A 79 -7.22 -13.32 -20.62
CA PHE A 79 -7.39 -14.21 -21.77
C PHE A 79 -8.79 -14.17 -22.36
N PHE A 80 -9.84 -14.15 -21.52
CA PHE A 80 -11.23 -14.05 -21.96
C PHE A 80 -11.49 -12.77 -22.73
N THR A 81 -11.01 -11.64 -22.27
CA THR A 81 -11.17 -10.35 -22.93
C THR A 81 -10.52 -10.33 -24.32
N LEU A 82 -9.32 -10.89 -24.45
CA LEU A 82 -8.66 -11.04 -25.75
C LEU A 82 -9.40 -11.99 -26.69
N ASP A 83 -9.87 -13.12 -26.16
CA ASP A 83 -10.50 -14.16 -26.98
C ASP A 83 -11.94 -13.84 -27.36
N GLN A 84 -12.77 -13.45 -26.41
CA GLN A 84 -14.21 -13.30 -26.61
C GLN A 84 -14.62 -11.85 -26.88
N SER A 85 -14.07 -10.89 -26.12
CA SER A 85 -14.39 -9.47 -26.28
C SER A 85 -13.60 -8.82 -27.41
N LYS A 86 -12.51 -9.44 -27.87
CA LYS A 86 -11.62 -8.89 -28.90
C LYS A 86 -11.10 -7.49 -28.59
N ARG A 87 -10.58 -7.33 -27.35
CA ARG A 87 -10.09 -6.06 -26.82
C ARG A 87 -8.72 -6.23 -26.18
N ASP A 88 -7.98 -5.12 -26.15
CA ASP A 88 -6.67 -5.07 -25.54
C ASP A 88 -6.75 -5.01 -24.01
N VAL A 89 -5.74 -5.62 -23.37
CA VAL A 89 -5.64 -5.77 -21.94
C VAL A 89 -4.28 -5.26 -21.45
N LEU A 90 -4.29 -4.50 -20.35
CA LEU A 90 -3.08 -4.14 -19.60
C LEU A 90 -3.09 -4.84 -18.24
N TYR A 91 -2.09 -5.68 -17.99
CA TYR A 91 -1.85 -6.36 -16.72
C TYR A 91 -0.64 -5.72 -16.04
N VAL A 92 -0.87 -5.11 -14.88
CA VAL A 92 0.16 -4.38 -14.14
C VAL A 92 0.54 -5.14 -12.87
N LEU A 93 1.83 -5.22 -12.60
CA LEU A 93 2.42 -5.78 -11.39
C LEU A 93 3.34 -4.73 -10.72
N PRO A 94 3.77 -4.92 -9.47
CA PRO A 94 4.52 -3.90 -8.73
C PRO A 94 5.81 -3.44 -9.41
N THR A 95 6.58 -4.37 -9.99
CA THR A 95 7.86 -4.06 -10.63
C THR A 95 8.00 -4.74 -12.00
N SER A 96 8.92 -4.27 -12.84
CA SER A 96 9.23 -4.90 -14.13
C SER A 96 9.80 -6.31 -13.96
N LEU A 97 10.52 -6.58 -12.86
CA LEU A 97 11.01 -7.92 -12.53
C LEU A 97 9.83 -8.84 -12.19
N ASN A 98 8.93 -8.41 -11.30
CA ASN A 98 7.71 -9.16 -10.99
C ASN A 98 6.89 -9.46 -12.27
N ALA A 99 6.73 -8.47 -13.16
CA ALA A 99 6.01 -8.64 -14.42
C ALA A 99 6.67 -9.69 -15.33
N SER A 100 8.01 -9.67 -15.42
CA SER A 100 8.77 -10.64 -16.20
C SER A 100 8.63 -12.06 -15.67
N ASP A 101 8.80 -12.25 -14.38
CA ASP A 101 8.77 -13.57 -13.74
C ASP A 101 7.33 -14.12 -13.73
N PHE A 102 6.35 -13.27 -13.45
CA PHE A 102 4.94 -13.63 -13.52
C PHE A 102 4.52 -14.06 -14.93
N SER A 103 4.94 -13.31 -15.96
CA SER A 103 4.65 -13.66 -17.34
C SER A 103 5.18 -15.03 -17.71
N LYS A 104 6.43 -15.35 -17.31
CA LYS A 104 7.05 -16.66 -17.55
C LYS A 104 6.38 -17.77 -16.76
N ALA A 105 6.20 -17.56 -15.45
CA ALA A 105 5.70 -18.59 -14.54
C ALA A 105 4.20 -18.87 -14.69
N ARG A 106 3.39 -17.86 -15.01
CA ARG A 106 1.94 -17.98 -15.00
C ARG A 106 1.35 -17.95 -16.42
N PHE A 107 1.52 -16.86 -17.17
CA PHE A 107 0.95 -16.74 -18.51
C PHE A 107 1.53 -17.76 -19.51
N THR A 108 2.84 -17.87 -19.59
CA THR A 108 3.48 -18.82 -20.52
C THR A 108 3.16 -20.27 -20.15
N THR A 109 3.10 -20.59 -18.85
CA THR A 109 2.68 -21.91 -18.38
C THR A 109 1.23 -22.20 -18.74
N ALA A 110 0.32 -21.24 -18.59
CA ALA A 110 -1.07 -21.35 -18.98
C ALA A 110 -1.22 -21.66 -20.48
N LEU A 111 -0.46 -20.98 -21.33
CA LEU A 111 -0.44 -21.23 -22.77
C LEU A 111 0.08 -22.64 -23.11
N LYS A 112 1.14 -23.11 -22.41
CA LYS A 112 1.71 -24.44 -22.63
C LYS A 112 0.77 -25.56 -22.23
N LEU A 113 0.05 -25.40 -21.13
CA LEU A 113 -0.85 -26.43 -20.58
C LEU A 113 -2.20 -26.50 -21.31
N SER A 114 -2.67 -25.39 -21.88
CA SER A 114 -3.99 -25.28 -22.48
C SER A 114 -3.91 -25.31 -24.01
N PRO A 115 -4.25 -26.42 -24.70
CA PRO A 115 -4.11 -26.53 -26.15
C PRO A 115 -4.83 -25.41 -26.90
N TYR A 116 -6.05 -25.09 -26.49
CA TYR A 116 -6.83 -23.99 -27.08
C TYR A 116 -6.08 -22.64 -27.02
N LEU A 117 -5.50 -22.32 -25.88
CA LEU A 117 -4.73 -21.06 -25.73
C LEU A 117 -3.44 -21.08 -26.54
N LYS A 118 -2.77 -22.23 -26.63
CA LYS A 118 -1.57 -22.39 -27.45
C LYS A 118 -1.86 -22.08 -28.92
N ASP A 119 -2.99 -22.53 -29.43
CA ASP A 119 -3.42 -22.30 -30.82
C ASP A 119 -3.91 -20.86 -31.05
N LEU A 120 -4.44 -20.21 -29.99
CA LEU A 120 -4.94 -18.84 -30.05
C LEU A 120 -3.80 -17.80 -30.08
N PHE A 121 -2.70 -18.05 -29.34
CA PHE A 121 -1.58 -17.11 -29.15
C PHE A 121 -0.38 -17.51 -30.04
N THR A 122 -0.56 -17.48 -31.37
CA THR A 122 0.47 -17.88 -32.34
C THR A 122 1.38 -16.75 -32.79
N ASP A 123 0.93 -15.49 -32.75
CA ASP A 123 1.66 -14.37 -33.37
C ASP A 123 2.83 -13.89 -32.53
N THR A 124 2.56 -13.26 -31.39
CA THR A 124 3.58 -12.71 -30.51
C THR A 124 3.46 -13.26 -29.10
N ASN A 125 4.49 -13.90 -28.61
CA ASN A 125 4.57 -14.43 -27.26
C ASN A 125 5.90 -14.07 -26.59
N THR A 126 6.07 -12.79 -26.29
CA THR A 126 7.22 -12.30 -25.52
C THR A 126 6.87 -12.17 -24.03
N VAL A 127 7.86 -11.86 -23.19
CA VAL A 127 7.64 -11.69 -21.75
C VAL A 127 6.66 -10.55 -21.44
N GLY A 128 6.80 -9.42 -22.12
CA GLY A 128 5.98 -8.24 -21.85
C GLY A 128 4.76 -8.06 -22.77
N LEU A 129 4.58 -8.97 -23.76
CA LEU A 129 3.53 -8.82 -24.76
C LEU A 129 3.11 -10.17 -25.32
N LYS A 130 1.80 -10.41 -25.38
CA LYS A 130 1.21 -11.59 -26.02
C LYS A 130 0.03 -11.15 -26.90
N SER A 131 -0.09 -11.70 -28.12
CA SER A 131 -1.14 -11.27 -29.05
C SER A 131 -1.95 -12.42 -29.64
N THR A 132 -3.20 -12.11 -29.95
CA THR A 132 -4.14 -12.97 -30.67
C THR A 132 -4.62 -12.22 -31.91
N GLY A 133 -3.87 -12.31 -33.02
CA GLY A 133 -4.15 -11.48 -34.19
C GLY A 133 -4.01 -9.99 -33.89
N ALA A 134 -5.11 -9.24 -33.93
CA ALA A 134 -5.09 -7.79 -33.72
C ALA A 134 -5.08 -7.33 -32.25
N ASN A 135 -5.39 -8.23 -31.31
CA ASN A 135 -5.55 -7.85 -29.90
C ASN A 135 -4.33 -8.23 -29.06
N VAL A 136 -3.98 -7.39 -28.09
CA VAL A 136 -2.72 -7.45 -27.35
C VAL A 136 -2.96 -7.46 -25.83
N LEU A 137 -2.27 -8.38 -25.16
CA LEU A 137 -2.06 -8.38 -23.72
C LEU A 137 -0.70 -7.74 -23.43
N TYR A 138 -0.72 -6.59 -22.78
CA TYR A 138 0.46 -5.93 -22.26
C TYR A 138 0.67 -6.33 -20.79
N ILE A 139 1.89 -6.80 -20.45
CA ILE A 139 2.28 -7.14 -19.08
C ILE A 139 3.39 -6.20 -18.67
N ARG A 140 3.14 -5.35 -17.65
CA ARG A 140 4.02 -4.26 -17.27
C ARG A 140 4.25 -4.19 -15.77
N GLY A 141 5.39 -3.63 -15.37
CA GLY A 141 5.64 -3.21 -13.99
C GLY A 141 5.20 -1.77 -13.78
N SER A 142 4.74 -1.44 -12.58
CA SER A 142 4.30 -0.09 -12.22
C SER A 142 5.46 0.91 -12.08
N ARG A 143 6.66 0.46 -11.77
CA ARG A 143 7.83 1.34 -11.64
C ARG A 143 8.42 1.67 -13.00
N GLY A 144 8.39 2.96 -13.36
CA GLY A 144 8.90 3.50 -14.62
C GLY A 144 7.78 3.98 -15.55
N ASP A 145 7.55 5.29 -15.59
CA ASP A 145 6.46 5.97 -16.32
C ASP A 145 6.36 5.63 -17.80
N SER A 146 7.51 5.40 -18.46
CA SER A 146 7.56 5.10 -19.89
C SER A 146 6.86 3.77 -20.24
N ASN A 147 6.77 2.85 -19.30
CA ASN A 147 6.21 1.51 -19.52
C ASN A 147 4.68 1.51 -19.64
N LEU A 148 4.01 2.54 -19.13
CA LEU A 148 2.55 2.65 -19.08
C LEU A 148 1.98 3.68 -20.05
N LYS A 149 2.84 4.45 -20.76
CA LYS A 149 2.39 5.48 -21.71
C LYS A 149 2.01 4.87 -23.06
N SER A 150 1.01 5.46 -23.73
CA SER A 150 0.61 5.12 -25.11
C SER A 150 0.08 3.69 -25.32
N ILE A 151 -0.60 3.11 -24.34
CA ILE A 151 -1.21 1.78 -24.42
C ILE A 151 -2.73 1.93 -24.19
N PRO A 152 -3.56 2.16 -25.21
CA PRO A 152 -5.02 2.18 -25.04
C PRO A 152 -5.54 0.76 -24.78
N VAL A 153 -6.32 0.56 -23.73
CA VAL A 153 -6.88 -0.74 -23.35
C VAL A 153 -8.29 -0.61 -22.81
N SER A 154 -9.08 -1.68 -22.90
CA SER A 154 -10.44 -1.74 -22.36
C SER A 154 -10.54 -2.50 -21.04
N GLU A 155 -9.56 -3.37 -20.75
CA GLU A 155 -9.45 -4.11 -19.48
C GLU A 155 -8.11 -3.79 -18.83
N LEU A 156 -8.15 -3.38 -17.55
CA LEU A 156 -6.97 -3.14 -16.73
C LEU A 156 -6.99 -4.10 -15.54
N VAL A 157 -5.92 -4.86 -15.35
CA VAL A 157 -5.73 -5.69 -14.17
C VAL A 157 -4.56 -5.13 -13.36
N LEU A 158 -4.82 -4.78 -12.11
CA LEU A 158 -3.85 -4.32 -11.12
C LEU A 158 -3.66 -5.45 -10.09
N ASP A 159 -2.59 -6.23 -10.19
CA ASP A 159 -2.34 -7.38 -9.31
C ASP A 159 -1.23 -7.05 -8.31
N GLU A 160 -1.49 -7.27 -7.02
CA GLU A 160 -0.74 -6.80 -5.85
C GLU A 160 -0.65 -5.25 -5.81
N MET A 161 -1.83 -4.61 -5.90
CA MET A 161 -1.95 -3.16 -6.04
C MET A 161 -1.32 -2.37 -4.88
N ASP A 162 -1.37 -2.88 -3.65
CA ASP A 162 -0.82 -2.20 -2.47
C ASP A 162 0.71 -2.04 -2.52
N GLU A 163 1.40 -2.86 -3.33
CA GLU A 163 2.85 -2.77 -3.55
C GLU A 163 3.24 -1.87 -4.75
N MET A 164 2.24 -1.32 -5.47
CA MET A 164 2.47 -0.45 -6.63
C MET A 164 2.75 0.99 -6.22
N ASP A 165 3.44 1.70 -7.10
CA ASP A 165 3.50 3.15 -7.03
C ASP A 165 2.11 3.74 -7.37
N ILE A 166 1.56 4.56 -6.47
CA ILE A 166 0.23 5.15 -6.64
C ILE A 166 0.13 6.04 -7.88
N HIS A 167 1.22 6.75 -8.23
CA HIS A 167 1.26 7.57 -9.44
C HIS A 167 1.15 6.69 -10.70
N ALA A 168 1.83 5.55 -10.72
CA ALA A 168 1.73 4.60 -11.81
C ALA A 168 0.32 4.00 -11.96
N VAL A 169 -0.38 3.79 -10.84
CA VAL A 169 -1.79 3.36 -10.87
C VAL A 169 -2.65 4.39 -11.59
N TRP A 170 -2.49 5.69 -11.27
CA TRP A 170 -3.20 6.76 -11.99
C TRP A 170 -2.86 6.80 -13.47
N LEU A 171 -1.59 6.63 -13.84
CA LEU A 171 -1.17 6.55 -15.26
C LEU A 171 -1.80 5.35 -15.98
N ALA A 172 -1.92 4.20 -15.31
CA ALA A 172 -2.57 3.02 -15.88
C ALA A 172 -4.08 3.24 -16.10
N LEU A 173 -4.77 3.91 -15.17
CA LEU A 173 -6.19 4.27 -15.29
C LEU A 173 -6.47 5.19 -16.49
N GLU A 174 -5.57 6.12 -16.78
CA GLU A 174 -5.67 7.00 -17.97
C GLU A 174 -5.65 6.22 -19.30
N ARG A 175 -5.17 4.98 -19.32
CA ARG A 175 -5.16 4.13 -20.53
C ARG A 175 -6.55 3.69 -20.96
N LEU A 176 -7.53 3.78 -20.07
CA LEU A 176 -8.93 3.45 -20.32
C LEU A 176 -9.74 4.66 -20.84
N SER A 177 -9.19 5.88 -20.79
CA SER A 177 -9.96 7.13 -21.01
C SER A 177 -10.68 7.19 -22.35
N GLY A 178 -10.09 6.65 -23.41
CA GLY A 178 -10.65 6.64 -24.78
C GLY A 178 -11.60 5.48 -25.09
N GLN A 179 -11.90 4.61 -24.13
CA GLN A 179 -12.71 3.41 -24.37
C GLN A 179 -14.18 3.64 -23.96
N VAL A 180 -15.10 3.03 -24.71
CA VAL A 180 -16.55 3.06 -24.39
C VAL A 180 -16.86 2.11 -23.23
N GLU A 181 -16.34 0.88 -23.29
CA GLU A 181 -16.44 -0.10 -22.20
C GLU A 181 -15.11 -0.19 -21.48
N LYS A 182 -15.14 -0.05 -20.17
CA LYS A 182 -13.97 0.02 -19.30
C LYS A 182 -14.17 -0.91 -18.12
N HIS A 183 -13.24 -1.83 -17.94
CA HIS A 183 -13.26 -2.71 -16.78
C HIS A 183 -11.91 -2.68 -16.07
N ILE A 184 -11.96 -2.57 -14.75
CA ILE A 184 -10.78 -2.56 -13.89
C ILE A 184 -10.96 -3.68 -12.89
N LEU A 185 -9.96 -4.57 -12.82
CA LEU A 185 -9.84 -5.56 -11.77
C LEU A 185 -8.64 -5.22 -10.90
N ALA A 186 -8.90 -4.79 -9.67
CA ALA A 186 -7.88 -4.54 -8.66
C ALA A 186 -7.82 -5.72 -7.68
N ILE A 187 -6.65 -6.29 -7.49
CA ILE A 187 -6.39 -7.44 -6.62
C ILE A 187 -5.25 -7.07 -5.69
N SER A 188 -5.42 -7.23 -4.38
CA SER A 188 -4.31 -7.15 -3.43
C SER A 188 -4.63 -7.79 -2.08
N THR A 189 -3.59 -8.17 -1.35
CA THR A 189 -3.64 -8.22 0.10
C THR A 189 -3.58 -6.78 0.62
N PRO A 190 -4.45 -6.38 1.59
CA PRO A 190 -4.40 -5.05 2.15
C PRO A 190 -3.16 -4.89 3.06
N THR A 191 -2.67 -3.67 3.17
CA THR A 191 -1.57 -3.31 4.08
C THR A 191 -2.08 -2.57 5.32
N VAL A 192 -2.45 -1.31 5.18
CA VAL A 192 -2.93 -0.49 6.29
C VAL A 192 -4.34 0.04 6.02
N PRO A 193 -5.12 0.42 7.06
CA PRO A 193 -6.45 0.98 6.88
C PRO A 193 -6.47 2.22 5.98
N LYS A 194 -7.50 2.31 5.13
CA LYS A 194 -7.76 3.44 4.21
C LYS A 194 -6.65 3.67 3.16
N TYR A 195 -5.85 2.66 2.89
CA TYR A 195 -4.81 2.69 1.85
C TYR A 195 -5.05 1.62 0.80
N GLY A 196 -4.53 1.81 -0.42
CA GLY A 196 -4.51 0.84 -1.50
C GLY A 196 -5.85 0.17 -1.75
N ILE A 197 -5.85 -1.16 -1.77
CA ILE A 197 -7.04 -1.98 -2.03
C ILE A 197 -8.14 -1.78 -0.97
N HIS A 198 -7.76 -1.56 0.31
CA HIS A 198 -8.75 -1.34 1.36
C HIS A 198 -9.52 -0.02 1.15
N LYS A 199 -8.84 1.05 0.69
CA LYS A 199 -9.50 2.30 0.33
C LYS A 199 -10.53 2.10 -0.79
N LEU A 200 -10.17 1.34 -1.83
CA LEU A 200 -11.09 1.01 -2.92
C LEU A 200 -12.25 0.14 -2.43
N TYR A 201 -11.97 -0.86 -1.59
CA TYR A 201 -13.00 -1.74 -1.02
C TYR A 201 -14.03 -0.95 -0.22
N LEU A 202 -13.62 0.03 0.58
CA LEU A 202 -14.54 0.89 1.36
C LEU A 202 -15.46 1.76 0.48
N THR A 203 -15.14 1.99 -0.78
CA THR A 203 -15.97 2.74 -1.74
C THR A 203 -16.79 1.84 -2.67
N SER A 204 -16.89 0.56 -2.37
CA SER A 204 -17.56 -0.47 -3.16
C SER A 204 -18.75 -1.10 -2.42
N THR A 205 -19.34 -2.14 -3.00
CA THR A 205 -20.44 -2.93 -2.39
C THR A 205 -20.03 -3.68 -1.12
N GLN A 206 -18.74 -3.82 -0.82
CA GLN A 206 -18.18 -4.49 0.35
C GLN A 206 -18.78 -5.89 0.59
N GLU A 207 -18.70 -6.75 -0.42
CA GLU A 207 -19.32 -8.07 -0.40
C GLU A 207 -18.53 -9.06 0.45
N HIS A 208 -19.24 -9.86 1.25
CA HIS A 208 -18.74 -10.98 2.03
C HIS A 208 -19.27 -12.31 1.46
N PHE A 209 -18.46 -13.38 1.59
CA PHE A 209 -18.83 -14.69 1.07
C PHE A 209 -19.54 -15.53 2.13
N TYR A 210 -20.83 -15.80 1.91
CA TYR A 210 -21.70 -16.60 2.76
C TYR A 210 -21.90 -18.02 2.22
N PHE A 211 -22.23 -18.92 3.15
CA PHE A 211 -22.64 -20.29 2.82
C PHE A 211 -23.67 -20.78 3.83
N LYS A 212 -24.35 -21.88 3.52
CA LYS A 212 -25.22 -22.57 4.46
C LYS A 212 -24.41 -23.50 5.35
N CYS A 213 -24.51 -23.32 6.68
CA CYS A 213 -23.89 -24.24 7.61
C CYS A 213 -24.43 -25.67 7.41
N PRO A 214 -23.58 -26.70 7.25
CA PRO A 214 -24.05 -28.06 7.02
C PRO A 214 -24.81 -28.66 8.19
N HIS A 215 -24.67 -28.09 9.40
CA HIS A 215 -25.35 -28.59 10.60
C HIS A 215 -26.66 -27.84 10.88
N CYS A 216 -26.65 -26.49 10.99
CA CYS A 216 -27.83 -25.73 11.36
C CYS A 216 -28.60 -25.11 10.17
N ALA A 217 -28.08 -25.22 8.95
CA ALA A 217 -28.62 -24.67 7.70
C ALA A 217 -28.78 -23.13 7.68
N ARG A 218 -28.31 -22.41 8.71
CA ARG A 218 -28.29 -20.94 8.70
C ARG A 218 -27.21 -20.43 7.76
N SER A 219 -27.43 -19.24 7.21
CA SER A 219 -26.42 -18.50 6.48
C SER A 219 -25.33 -18.08 7.45
N THR A 220 -24.08 -18.28 7.07
CA THR A 220 -22.91 -17.93 7.88
C THR A 220 -21.73 -17.59 6.98
N GLU A 221 -20.77 -16.88 7.52
CA GLU A 221 -19.48 -16.59 6.90
C GLU A 221 -18.34 -17.05 7.84
N LEU A 222 -17.11 -17.14 7.34
CA LEU A 222 -15.94 -17.48 8.16
C LEU A 222 -15.20 -16.22 8.58
N THR A 223 -15.29 -15.90 9.87
CA THR A 223 -14.65 -14.73 10.50
C THR A 223 -13.66 -15.16 11.58
N TRP A 224 -12.58 -14.39 11.75
CA TRP A 224 -11.63 -14.56 12.85
C TRP A 224 -11.97 -13.57 13.97
N PRO A 225 -11.94 -13.95 15.26
CA PRO A 225 -11.69 -15.32 15.77
C PRO A 225 -12.97 -16.17 15.90
N ASP A 226 -14.16 -15.65 15.62
CA ASP A 226 -15.47 -16.24 15.98
C ASP A 226 -15.67 -17.65 15.44
N CYS A 227 -15.14 -17.91 14.24
CA CYS A 227 -15.26 -19.19 13.56
C CYS A 227 -14.09 -20.15 13.86
N VAL A 228 -13.26 -19.88 14.86
CA VAL A 228 -12.12 -20.72 15.22
C VAL A 228 -12.21 -21.10 16.68
N GLU A 229 -12.10 -22.40 16.97
CA GLU A 229 -11.80 -22.88 18.33
C GLU A 229 -10.29 -22.85 18.49
N ILE A 230 -9.80 -21.87 19.26
CA ILE A 230 -8.37 -21.67 19.51
C ILE A 230 -7.95 -22.60 20.65
N ILE A 231 -7.09 -23.57 20.33
CA ILE A 231 -6.51 -24.51 21.28
C ILE A 231 -5.01 -24.22 21.36
N GLY A 232 -4.45 -24.26 22.58
CA GLY A 232 -3.05 -23.89 22.83
C GLY A 232 -2.89 -22.42 23.20
N GLU A 233 -1.79 -22.13 23.92
CA GLU A 233 -1.57 -20.82 24.55
C GLU A 233 -0.34 -20.07 23.99
N SER A 234 0.47 -20.72 23.15
CA SER A 234 1.68 -20.11 22.60
C SER A 234 2.08 -20.75 21.27
N VAL A 235 3.01 -20.11 20.55
CA VAL A 235 3.53 -20.59 19.26
C VAL A 235 4.17 -21.97 19.33
N ASN A 236 4.71 -22.36 20.49
CA ASN A 236 5.38 -23.64 20.72
C ASN A 236 4.45 -24.71 21.32
N ASP A 237 3.19 -24.39 21.60
CA ASP A 237 2.22 -25.33 22.12
C ASP A 237 1.74 -26.28 21.01
N PRO A 238 2.05 -27.60 21.07
CA PRO A 238 1.67 -28.55 20.05
C PRO A 238 0.15 -28.69 19.89
N ARG A 239 -0.62 -28.37 20.93
CA ARG A 239 -2.10 -28.40 20.92
C ARG A 239 -2.69 -27.38 19.93
N CYS A 240 -1.95 -26.37 19.50
CA CYS A 240 -2.43 -25.43 18.48
C CYS A 240 -2.89 -26.13 17.19
N LYS A 241 -2.29 -27.28 16.85
CA LYS A 241 -2.68 -28.09 15.69
C LYS A 241 -4.07 -28.73 15.82
N GLU A 242 -4.59 -28.85 17.03
CA GLU A 242 -5.92 -29.37 17.32
C GLU A 242 -7.03 -28.32 17.17
N SER A 243 -6.67 -27.06 16.94
CA SER A 243 -7.61 -25.98 16.64
C SER A 243 -8.41 -26.29 15.38
N PHE A 244 -9.69 -25.97 15.39
CA PHE A 244 -10.61 -26.29 14.31
C PHE A 244 -11.57 -25.15 13.99
N LEU A 245 -12.18 -25.23 12.80
CA LEU A 245 -13.24 -24.31 12.43
C LEU A 245 -14.57 -24.71 13.06
N LYS A 246 -15.35 -23.70 13.46
CA LYS A 246 -16.72 -23.86 13.95
C LYS A 246 -17.66 -22.85 13.29
N CYS A 247 -18.92 -23.20 13.21
CA CYS A 247 -19.95 -22.27 12.77
C CYS A 247 -20.23 -21.24 13.87
N LYS A 248 -20.16 -19.93 13.56
CA LYS A 248 -20.43 -18.86 14.52
C LYS A 248 -21.91 -18.84 14.99
N GLU A 249 -22.84 -19.41 14.21
CA GLU A 249 -24.27 -19.41 14.50
C GLU A 249 -24.70 -20.53 15.46
N CYS A 250 -24.01 -21.67 15.45
CA CYS A 250 -24.40 -22.84 16.28
C CYS A 250 -23.26 -23.51 17.04
N GLY A 251 -22.02 -23.02 16.88
CA GLY A 251 -20.81 -23.58 17.55
C GLY A 251 -20.37 -24.95 17.04
N HIS A 252 -21.09 -25.57 16.09
CA HIS A 252 -20.75 -26.92 15.61
C HIS A 252 -19.48 -26.92 14.78
N PRO A 253 -18.56 -27.89 14.97
CA PRO A 253 -17.33 -28.03 14.19
C PRO A 253 -17.60 -28.14 12.68
N LEU A 254 -16.78 -27.47 11.88
CA LEU A 254 -16.78 -27.54 10.43
C LEU A 254 -15.57 -28.34 9.95
N VAL A 255 -15.82 -29.50 9.36
CA VAL A 255 -14.76 -30.42 8.95
C VAL A 255 -13.94 -29.83 7.80
N GLN A 256 -12.61 -29.79 7.96
CA GLN A 256 -11.68 -29.19 7.00
C GLN A 256 -11.80 -29.80 5.59
N GLU A 257 -11.86 -31.12 5.50
CA GLU A 257 -11.93 -31.87 4.25
C GLU A 257 -13.27 -31.66 3.52
N ALA A 258 -14.31 -31.30 4.26
CA ALA A 258 -15.64 -31.02 3.71
C ALA A 258 -15.80 -29.57 3.18
N LYS A 259 -14.79 -28.68 3.37
CA LYS A 259 -14.85 -27.29 2.88
C LYS A 259 -15.29 -27.17 1.42
N PRO A 260 -14.73 -27.92 0.44
CA PRO A 260 -15.18 -27.82 -0.94
C PRO A 260 -16.66 -28.15 -1.12
N SER A 261 -17.24 -29.00 -0.27
CA SER A 261 -18.64 -29.40 -0.33
C SER A 261 -19.59 -28.33 0.21
N PHE A 262 -19.36 -27.84 1.45
CA PHE A 262 -20.28 -26.87 2.04
C PHE A 262 -20.09 -25.44 1.49
N LEU A 263 -18.92 -25.12 0.92
CA LEU A 263 -18.69 -23.84 0.25
C LEU A 263 -19.19 -23.81 -1.22
N ALA A 264 -19.44 -24.97 -1.84
CA ALA A 264 -19.85 -25.04 -3.26
C ALA A 264 -21.14 -24.25 -3.57
N GLY A 265 -22.07 -24.19 -2.61
CA GLY A 265 -23.33 -23.45 -2.72
C GLY A 265 -23.25 -22.02 -2.13
N GLY A 266 -22.04 -21.53 -1.85
CA GLY A 266 -21.85 -20.20 -1.29
C GLY A 266 -22.16 -19.07 -2.27
N TRP A 267 -22.45 -17.90 -1.73
CA TRP A 267 -22.78 -16.69 -2.50
C TRP A 267 -22.15 -15.45 -1.87
N TRP A 268 -22.04 -14.42 -2.65
CA TRP A 268 -21.62 -13.11 -2.20
C TRP A 268 -22.83 -12.26 -1.80
N GLU A 269 -22.72 -11.53 -0.72
CA GLU A 269 -23.75 -10.64 -0.22
C GLU A 269 -23.12 -9.26 0.08
N ALA A 270 -23.71 -8.21 -0.52
CA ALA A 270 -23.27 -6.85 -0.33
C ALA A 270 -23.66 -6.35 1.06
N THR A 271 -22.73 -5.73 1.78
CA THR A 271 -22.95 -5.14 3.10
C THR A 271 -23.13 -3.62 3.02
N GLU A 272 -22.72 -3.00 1.91
CA GLU A 272 -22.87 -1.57 1.67
C GLU A 272 -23.89 -1.30 0.56
N SER A 273 -24.90 -0.49 0.88
CA SER A 273 -26.03 -0.19 -0.02
C SER A 273 -25.88 1.13 -0.78
N ASN A 274 -24.93 1.97 -0.40
CA ASN A 274 -24.76 3.30 -1.00
C ASN A 274 -23.95 3.29 -2.30
N CYS A 275 -23.42 2.13 -2.69
CA CYS A 275 -22.64 1.95 -3.90
C CYS A 275 -23.39 1.07 -4.91
N SER A 276 -23.44 1.51 -6.18
CA SER A 276 -23.98 0.70 -7.27
C SER A 276 -23.07 -0.49 -7.59
N ALA A 277 -23.66 -1.68 -7.71
CA ALA A 277 -22.94 -2.88 -8.14
C ALA A 277 -22.47 -2.81 -9.62
N GLU A 278 -23.00 -1.88 -10.40
CA GLU A 278 -22.53 -1.61 -11.78
C GLU A 278 -21.26 -0.76 -11.77
N GLU A 279 -21.13 0.14 -10.79
CA GLU A 279 -19.97 1.01 -10.65
C GLU A 279 -18.81 0.29 -9.98
N ALA A 280 -19.01 -0.28 -8.77
CA ALA A 280 -17.92 -0.90 -8.03
C ALA A 280 -18.39 -2.06 -7.16
N ARG A 281 -17.99 -3.28 -7.53
CA ARG A 281 -18.14 -4.48 -6.69
C ARG A 281 -16.85 -4.74 -5.93
N GLY A 282 -16.94 -4.86 -4.61
CA GLY A 282 -15.81 -5.19 -3.74
C GLY A 282 -16.02 -6.52 -3.04
N PHE A 283 -15.04 -7.40 -3.16
CA PHE A 283 -15.05 -8.76 -2.63
C PHE A 283 -13.99 -8.91 -1.55
N TYR A 284 -14.37 -9.41 -0.38
CA TYR A 284 -13.44 -9.72 0.71
C TYR A 284 -13.40 -11.22 0.99
N ILE A 285 -12.19 -11.80 1.05
CA ILE A 285 -12.00 -13.23 1.33
C ILE A 285 -10.72 -13.49 2.14
N ASN A 286 -10.81 -14.34 3.19
CA ASN A 286 -9.71 -14.70 4.09
C ASN A 286 -9.30 -16.17 3.99
N GLN A 287 -8.17 -16.56 4.61
CA GLN A 287 -7.67 -17.94 4.54
C GLN A 287 -8.48 -18.98 5.32
N LEU A 288 -9.44 -18.58 6.16
CA LEU A 288 -10.34 -19.55 6.78
C LEU A 288 -11.14 -20.35 5.73
N TYR A 289 -11.37 -19.77 4.56
CA TYR A 289 -12.01 -20.44 3.43
C TYR A 289 -11.10 -21.42 2.69
N SER A 290 -9.78 -21.30 2.80
CA SER A 290 -8.83 -22.15 2.08
C SER A 290 -9.00 -23.64 2.44
N SER A 291 -9.03 -24.52 1.42
CA SER A 291 -9.04 -25.96 1.61
C SER A 291 -7.66 -26.53 1.98
N THR A 292 -6.58 -25.74 1.78
CA THR A 292 -5.18 -26.15 2.02
C THR A 292 -4.57 -25.58 3.29
N VAL A 293 -5.25 -24.65 3.96
CA VAL A 293 -4.80 -24.03 5.22
C VAL A 293 -5.72 -24.48 6.35
N THR A 294 -5.15 -25.02 7.42
CA THR A 294 -5.87 -25.50 8.60
C THR A 294 -6.07 -24.38 9.63
N ALA A 295 -7.04 -24.54 10.52
CA ALA A 295 -7.24 -23.62 11.64
C ALA A 295 -6.01 -23.59 12.57
N GLY A 296 -5.36 -24.75 12.79
CA GLY A 296 -4.16 -24.84 13.61
C GLY A 296 -2.99 -24.02 13.07
N GLU A 297 -2.78 -24.00 11.74
CA GLU A 297 -1.76 -23.16 11.11
C GLU A 297 -2.03 -21.67 11.31
N LEU A 298 -3.31 -21.26 11.26
CA LEU A 298 -3.71 -19.86 11.52
C LEU A 298 -3.53 -19.49 12.99
N VAL A 299 -3.84 -20.39 13.92
CA VAL A 299 -3.63 -20.19 15.37
C VAL A 299 -2.15 -20.06 15.70
N ILE A 300 -1.28 -20.89 15.12
CA ILE A 300 0.18 -20.77 15.27
C ILE A 300 0.68 -19.42 14.73
N ALA A 301 0.18 -18.99 13.56
CA ALA A 301 0.54 -17.70 12.99
C ALA A 301 0.07 -16.52 13.86
N TYR A 302 -1.13 -16.62 14.42
CA TYR A 302 -1.66 -15.65 15.38
C TYR A 302 -0.79 -15.54 16.65
N HIS A 303 -0.46 -16.66 17.28
CA HIS A 303 0.41 -16.65 18.48
C HIS A 303 1.80 -16.07 18.19
N ARG A 304 2.35 -16.31 16.99
CA ARG A 304 3.61 -15.68 16.58
C ARG A 304 3.48 -14.17 16.53
N GLY A 305 2.37 -13.66 16.03
CA GLY A 305 2.07 -12.22 15.94
C GLY A 305 1.89 -11.52 17.30
N LEU A 306 1.59 -12.25 18.39
CA LEU A 306 1.44 -11.62 19.71
C LEU A 306 2.76 -11.04 20.28
N GLY A 307 3.91 -11.52 19.82
CA GLY A 307 5.23 -11.06 20.27
C GLY A 307 6.06 -10.36 19.20
N ASP A 308 5.57 -10.29 17.95
CA ASP A 308 6.31 -9.77 16.80
C ASP A 308 5.38 -8.99 15.88
N GLU A 309 5.61 -7.68 15.75
CA GLU A 309 4.79 -6.78 14.93
C GLU A 309 4.80 -7.17 13.44
N ALA A 310 5.93 -7.64 12.91
CA ALA A 310 6.02 -8.08 11.52
C ALA A 310 5.20 -9.35 11.29
N ALA A 311 5.25 -10.31 12.23
CA ALA A 311 4.44 -11.51 12.21
C ALA A 311 2.94 -11.20 12.40
N ALA A 312 2.58 -10.23 13.24
CA ALA A 312 1.21 -9.73 13.36
C ALA A 312 0.71 -9.14 12.05
N THR A 313 1.52 -8.30 11.41
CA THR A 313 1.21 -7.71 10.10
C THR A 313 1.00 -8.81 9.06
N GLU A 314 1.87 -9.82 9.01
CA GLU A 314 1.70 -10.97 8.10
C GLU A 314 0.40 -11.73 8.39
N PHE A 315 0.08 -11.96 9.67
CA PHE A 315 -1.14 -12.66 10.07
C PHE A 315 -2.40 -11.91 9.62
N TYR A 316 -2.53 -10.64 9.98
CA TYR A 316 -3.74 -9.87 9.63
C TYR A 316 -3.83 -9.58 8.13
N CYS A 317 -2.76 -9.10 7.51
CA CYS A 317 -2.79 -8.74 6.10
C CYS A 317 -2.80 -9.97 5.18
N SER A 318 -1.86 -10.90 5.36
CA SER A 318 -1.68 -12.02 4.43
C SER A 318 -2.59 -13.22 4.73
N LYS A 319 -2.90 -13.52 6.01
CA LYS A 319 -3.75 -14.67 6.38
C LYS A 319 -5.23 -14.29 6.46
N LEU A 320 -5.53 -13.15 7.06
CA LEU A 320 -6.91 -12.70 7.19
C LEU A 320 -7.37 -11.78 6.04
N GLY A 321 -6.45 -11.18 5.29
CA GLY A 321 -6.82 -10.22 4.24
C GLY A 321 -7.45 -8.96 4.80
N THR A 322 -7.11 -8.59 6.04
CA THR A 322 -7.58 -7.38 6.72
C THR A 322 -6.42 -6.41 6.92
N PRO A 323 -6.62 -5.10 6.73
CA PRO A 323 -5.57 -4.12 6.97
C PRO A 323 -5.20 -4.08 8.46
N PHE A 324 -3.92 -3.88 8.75
CA PHE A 324 -3.41 -3.89 10.12
C PHE A 324 -2.42 -2.75 10.37
N ILE A 325 -2.51 -2.15 11.56
CA ILE A 325 -1.52 -1.20 12.07
C ILE A 325 -0.98 -1.77 13.38
N GLY A 326 0.32 -2.02 13.43
CA GLY A 326 1.00 -2.47 14.62
C GLY A 326 0.98 -1.42 15.74
N ALA A 327 1.11 -1.87 16.98
CA ALA A 327 1.22 -0.97 18.13
C ALA A 327 2.45 -0.06 17.95
N GLY A 328 2.23 1.26 17.97
CA GLY A 328 3.31 2.23 17.76
C GLY A 328 3.74 2.46 16.31
N ALA A 329 3.09 1.83 15.31
CA ALA A 329 3.39 2.08 13.91
C ALA A 329 2.91 3.46 13.43
N GLN A 330 1.95 4.06 14.11
CA GLN A 330 1.35 5.36 13.81
C GLN A 330 1.44 6.28 15.04
N VAL A 331 1.48 7.59 14.83
CA VAL A 331 1.27 8.58 15.91
C VAL A 331 -0.23 8.67 16.16
N THR A 332 -0.65 8.53 17.43
CA THR A 332 -2.06 8.57 17.83
C THR A 332 -2.46 9.94 18.37
N ASP A 333 -3.77 10.19 18.55
CA ASP A 333 -4.25 11.43 19.14
C ASP A 333 -3.80 11.58 20.59
N GLU A 334 -3.72 10.49 21.36
CA GLU A 334 -3.23 10.50 22.74
C GLU A 334 -1.74 10.90 22.81
N MET A 335 -0.92 10.44 21.85
CA MET A 335 0.49 10.85 21.75
C MET A 335 0.61 12.33 21.39
N LEU A 336 -0.22 12.82 20.46
CA LEU A 336 -0.27 14.24 20.10
C LEU A 336 -0.73 15.10 21.27
N ASP A 337 -1.74 14.66 22.03
CA ASP A 337 -2.21 15.35 23.23
C ASP A 337 -1.15 15.41 24.34
N ALA A 338 -0.36 14.35 24.50
CA ALA A 338 0.78 14.34 25.42
C ALA A 338 1.84 15.39 25.04
N CYS A 339 2.00 15.70 23.75
CA CYS A 339 2.93 16.74 23.26
C CYS A 339 2.44 18.18 23.55
N LEU A 340 1.17 18.39 23.97
CA LEU A 340 0.63 19.70 24.33
C LEU A 340 0.96 20.12 25.78
N VAL A 341 1.52 19.23 26.58
CA VAL A 341 1.81 19.49 28.00
C VAL A 341 2.89 20.57 28.10
N GLY A 342 2.57 21.65 28.84
CA GLY A 342 3.46 22.80 29.01
C GLY A 342 3.57 23.72 27.80
N SER A 343 2.80 23.50 26.76
CA SER A 343 2.79 24.32 25.55
C SER A 343 2.07 25.66 25.78
N GLN A 344 2.43 26.65 24.94
CA GLN A 344 1.73 27.94 24.83
C GLN A 344 0.92 27.97 23.52
N ALA A 345 -0.15 28.80 23.49
CA ALA A 345 -0.93 28.98 22.27
C ALA A 345 -0.13 29.80 21.23
N VAL A 346 -0.34 29.44 19.95
CA VAL A 346 0.20 30.19 18.80
C VAL A 346 -0.95 30.97 18.17
N LYS A 347 -0.85 32.28 18.06
CA LYS A 347 -1.88 33.11 17.44
C LYS A 347 -1.35 33.73 16.14
N GLY A 348 -2.07 33.51 15.06
CA GLY A 348 -1.66 34.02 13.74
C GLY A 348 -0.32 33.45 13.25
N GLY A 349 0.03 32.23 13.67
CA GLY A 349 1.33 31.63 13.42
C GLY A 349 2.41 31.96 14.45
N HIS A 350 2.14 32.80 15.43
CA HIS A 350 3.13 33.22 16.47
C HIS A 350 2.71 32.77 17.87
N THR A 351 3.68 32.36 18.67
CA THR A 351 3.48 32.05 20.10
C THR A 351 3.27 33.34 20.90
N ILE A 352 2.10 33.53 21.54
CA ILE A 352 1.67 34.79 22.19
C ILE A 352 2.56 35.10 23.37
N ASN A 353 3.46 34.63 23.86
CA ASN A 353 4.33 35.01 25.01
C ASN A 353 5.73 34.38 24.95
N ASP A 354 6.15 33.93 23.80
CA ASP A 354 7.55 33.56 23.64
C ASP A 354 8.30 34.83 23.25
N PRO A 355 9.16 35.38 24.11
CA PRO A 355 9.98 36.50 23.71
C PRO A 355 10.77 36.04 22.47
N ARG A 356 10.70 36.85 21.39
CA ARG A 356 11.55 36.63 20.22
C ARG A 356 12.96 36.39 20.70
N PRO A 357 13.71 35.43 20.14
CA PRO A 357 15.06 35.16 20.61
C PRO A 357 15.84 36.46 20.65
N GLN A 358 16.27 36.85 21.84
CA GLN A 358 17.20 37.96 21.96
C GLN A 358 18.53 37.50 21.37
N VAL A 359 19.14 38.35 20.55
CA VAL A 359 20.47 38.12 19.97
C VAL A 359 21.43 37.79 21.12
N GLY A 360 21.92 36.53 21.16
CA GLY A 360 22.90 36.11 22.20
C GLY A 360 22.43 34.97 23.14
N GLY A 361 21.26 34.35 22.93
CA GLY A 361 20.88 33.14 23.67
C GLY A 361 21.15 31.86 22.85
N ASP A 362 21.51 30.77 23.54
CA ASP A 362 21.85 29.44 22.99
C ASP A 362 20.64 28.70 22.34
N ARG A 363 19.84 29.41 21.55
CA ARG A 363 18.69 28.82 20.87
C ARG A 363 19.08 28.24 19.51
N LEU A 364 18.72 27.00 19.28
CA LEU A 364 18.99 26.29 18.04
C LEU A 364 17.69 26.18 17.22
N ILE A 365 17.44 27.20 16.40
CA ILE A 365 16.20 27.27 15.60
C ILE A 365 16.45 26.75 14.20
N THR A 366 15.64 25.76 13.80
CA THR A 366 15.66 25.19 12.46
C THR A 366 14.33 25.36 11.75
N MET A 367 14.34 25.30 10.42
CA MET A 367 13.17 25.38 9.57
C MET A 367 13.16 24.22 8.58
N GLY A 368 12.00 23.59 8.40
CA GLY A 368 11.77 22.60 7.36
C GLY A 368 10.66 23.04 6.43
N VAL A 369 10.86 22.84 5.14
CA VAL A 369 9.93 23.26 4.09
C VAL A 369 9.63 22.10 3.16
N ASP A 370 8.37 21.70 3.12
CA ASP A 370 7.83 20.74 2.18
C ASP A 370 7.11 21.50 1.07
N GLN A 371 7.69 21.52 -0.15
CA GLN A 371 7.16 22.32 -1.25
C GLN A 371 6.07 21.58 -2.03
N GLY A 372 5.21 22.36 -2.71
CA GLY A 372 4.11 21.89 -3.54
C GLY A 372 3.35 23.09 -4.09
N LYS A 373 2.17 22.90 -4.68
CA LYS A 373 1.28 24.02 -5.06
C LYS A 373 0.95 24.92 -3.87
N VAL A 374 0.89 24.35 -2.69
CA VAL A 374 0.88 25.04 -1.41
C VAL A 374 1.96 24.37 -0.58
N GLY A 375 3.02 25.10 -0.27
CA GLY A 375 4.11 24.57 0.56
C GLY A 375 3.77 24.65 2.04
N ASN A 376 4.33 23.72 2.83
CA ASN A 376 4.13 23.63 4.26
C ASN A 376 5.46 23.85 5.01
N ILE A 377 5.41 24.57 6.12
CA ILE A 377 6.59 25.00 6.85
C ILE A 377 6.44 24.61 8.31
N SER A 378 7.54 24.19 8.94
CA SER A 378 7.67 24.02 10.38
C SER A 378 8.94 24.71 10.86
N VAL A 379 8.82 25.52 11.93
CA VAL A 379 9.95 26.19 12.62
C VAL A 379 10.04 25.61 14.02
N VAL A 380 11.21 25.07 14.37
CA VAL A 380 11.42 24.30 15.59
C VAL A 380 12.62 24.88 16.36
N ASP A 381 12.45 25.09 17.68
CA ASP A 381 13.51 25.41 18.64
C ASP A 381 13.96 24.14 19.35
N TRP A 382 15.24 23.86 19.41
CA TRP A 382 15.80 22.63 19.95
C TRP A 382 16.54 22.89 21.25
N SER A 383 16.33 22.00 22.20
CA SER A 383 17.07 21.90 23.46
C SER A 383 17.59 20.47 23.62
N PHE A 384 18.59 20.29 24.48
CA PHE A 384 19.20 18.97 24.69
C PHE A 384 19.11 18.58 26.16
N ASP A 385 18.78 17.32 26.42
CA ASP A 385 18.98 16.73 27.74
C ASP A 385 20.48 16.58 28.00
N GLN A 386 20.93 17.01 29.17
CA GLN A 386 22.34 16.93 29.61
C GLN A 386 22.70 15.48 29.98
N HIS A 387 22.80 14.58 29.02
CA HIS A 387 23.38 13.25 29.22
C HIS A 387 24.57 13.06 28.30
N PRO A 388 25.81 12.98 28.84
CA PRO A 388 27.00 12.71 28.04
C PRO A 388 26.90 11.36 27.31
N GLY A 389 27.20 11.36 26.01
CA GLY A 389 27.29 10.13 25.20
C GLY A 389 26.05 9.73 24.45
N THR A 390 24.99 10.54 24.43
CA THR A 390 23.78 10.25 23.61
C THR A 390 23.94 10.90 22.23
N ASP A 391 23.53 10.18 21.17
CA ASP A 391 23.42 10.74 19.81
C ASP A 391 22.54 12.01 19.83
N ILE A 392 23.00 13.07 19.19
CA ILE A 392 22.37 14.40 19.14
C ILE A 392 20.89 14.31 18.73
N ASN A 393 20.57 13.39 17.81
CA ASN A 393 19.21 13.20 17.32
C ASN A 393 18.29 12.56 18.37
N THR A 394 18.82 11.73 19.26
CA THR A 394 18.06 11.08 20.33
C THR A 394 17.99 11.96 21.58
N ALA A 395 18.97 12.81 21.82
CA ALA A 395 19.01 13.72 22.97
C ALA A 395 18.18 15.00 22.78
N ALA A 396 17.89 15.38 21.54
CA ALA A 396 17.19 16.61 21.23
C ALA A 396 15.71 16.59 21.58
N ILE A 397 15.21 17.69 22.14
CA ILE A 397 13.78 17.96 22.38
C ILE A 397 13.41 19.17 21.52
N GLY A 398 12.48 18.98 20.58
CA GLY A 398 11.98 20.01 19.70
C GLY A 398 10.77 20.73 20.30
N LYS A 399 10.70 22.04 20.18
CA LYS A 399 9.52 22.85 20.45
C LYS A 399 9.07 23.49 19.13
N LEU A 400 7.91 23.10 18.61
CA LEU A 400 7.34 23.71 17.41
C LEU A 400 6.92 25.15 17.75
N LEU A 401 7.68 26.12 17.24
CA LEU A 401 7.44 27.54 17.48
C LEU A 401 6.41 28.13 16.54
N TRP A 402 6.48 27.71 15.29
CA TRP A 402 5.60 28.19 14.24
C TRP A 402 5.40 27.14 13.15
N PHE A 403 4.21 27.13 12.54
CA PHE A 403 3.89 26.33 11.36
C PHE A 403 2.96 27.13 10.47
N GLY A 404 3.05 26.92 9.17
CA GLY A 404 2.21 27.64 8.21
C GLY A 404 2.38 27.14 6.80
N LYS A 405 1.78 27.88 5.88
CA LYS A 405 1.79 27.58 4.46
C LYS A 405 2.29 28.76 3.66
N PHE A 406 2.83 28.50 2.47
CA PHE A 406 3.22 29.52 1.51
C PHE A 406 2.77 29.15 0.10
N ALA A 407 2.55 30.16 -0.75
CA ALA A 407 2.23 29.96 -2.15
C ALA A 407 3.49 29.50 -2.93
N GLU A 408 3.30 28.68 -3.95
CA GLU A 408 4.36 28.07 -4.77
C GLU A 408 5.44 29.03 -5.25
N ASP A 409 5.08 30.27 -5.51
CA ASP A 409 5.95 31.32 -6.06
C ASP A 409 6.48 32.30 -5.00
N ASP A 410 6.03 32.23 -3.73
CA ASP A 410 6.40 33.20 -2.68
C ASP A 410 7.65 32.79 -1.86
N TRP A 411 8.75 32.60 -2.56
CA TRP A 411 10.05 32.31 -1.94
C TRP A 411 10.63 33.47 -1.11
N ASN A 412 10.13 34.69 -1.30
CA ASN A 412 10.55 35.83 -0.48
C ASN A 412 10.03 35.70 0.95
N TYR A 413 8.81 35.21 1.11
CA TYR A 413 8.22 34.95 2.42
C TYR A 413 9.04 33.96 3.26
N LEU A 414 9.59 32.90 2.64
CA LEU A 414 10.52 31.98 3.32
C LEU A 414 11.76 32.72 3.84
N GLY A 415 12.31 33.65 3.03
CA GLY A 415 13.45 34.46 3.43
C GLY A 415 13.13 35.46 4.55
N GLU A 416 11.91 35.95 4.64
CA GLU A 416 11.42 36.78 5.75
C GLU A 416 11.30 35.96 7.02
N LEU A 417 10.71 34.76 6.96
CA LEU A 417 10.61 33.84 8.09
C LEU A 417 11.99 33.44 8.62
N MET A 418 12.96 33.14 7.74
CA MET A 418 14.33 32.84 8.17
C MET A 418 14.95 33.94 9.00
N ARG A 419 14.74 35.23 8.62
CA ARG A 419 15.25 36.37 9.36
C ARG A 419 14.47 36.64 10.65
N GLU A 420 13.14 36.57 10.58
CA GLU A 420 12.23 36.78 11.71
C GLU A 420 12.52 35.83 12.86
N TRP A 421 12.68 34.53 12.54
CA TRP A 421 12.93 33.48 13.50
C TRP A 421 14.43 33.26 13.79
N GLN A 422 15.34 33.98 13.10
CA GLN A 422 16.79 33.76 13.20
C GLN A 422 17.18 32.29 12.97
N VAL A 423 16.67 31.71 11.91
CA VAL A 423 16.88 30.29 11.57
C VAL A 423 18.34 30.03 11.28
N LEU A 424 18.93 29.08 11.99
CA LEU A 424 20.36 28.69 11.86
C LEU A 424 20.58 27.68 10.77
N ALA A 425 19.58 26.82 10.49
CA ALA A 425 19.61 25.86 9.40
C ALA A 425 18.20 25.62 8.87
N CYS A 426 18.08 25.52 7.55
CA CYS A 426 16.83 25.23 6.87
C CYS A 426 17.02 24.11 5.85
N VAL A 427 16.12 23.13 5.83
CA VAL A 427 16.08 22.09 4.82
C VAL A 427 14.78 22.21 4.02
N VAL A 428 14.92 22.23 2.70
CA VAL A 428 13.83 22.42 1.75
C VAL A 428 13.77 21.18 0.84
N ASP A 429 12.59 20.63 0.62
CA ASP A 429 12.38 19.64 -0.46
C ASP A 429 12.84 20.22 -1.79
N ALA A 430 13.57 19.46 -2.59
CA ALA A 430 14.05 19.94 -3.88
C ALA A 430 12.97 19.94 -4.96
N ASP A 431 11.98 19.07 -4.85
CA ASP A 431 10.93 18.87 -5.84
C ASP A 431 9.57 19.41 -5.35
N PRO A 432 8.64 19.88 -6.22
CA PRO A 432 8.71 19.87 -7.69
C PRO A 432 9.46 21.07 -8.30
N ASN A 433 9.61 22.20 -7.61
CA ASN A 433 10.14 23.46 -8.16
C ASN A 433 11.65 23.61 -7.91
N VAL A 434 12.43 22.67 -8.43
CA VAL A 434 13.86 22.56 -8.17
C VAL A 434 14.66 23.81 -8.51
N ASN A 435 14.27 24.58 -9.53
CA ASN A 435 14.99 25.78 -9.93
C ASN A 435 14.82 26.93 -8.94
N ASP A 436 13.63 27.10 -8.39
CA ASP A 436 13.36 28.13 -7.38
C ASP A 436 14.01 27.74 -6.05
N ALA A 437 13.91 26.46 -5.66
CA ALA A 437 14.60 25.92 -4.50
C ALA A 437 16.12 26.13 -4.57
N ARG A 438 16.74 25.89 -5.74
CA ARG A 438 18.18 26.16 -5.97
C ARG A 438 18.51 27.63 -5.82
N ARG A 439 17.69 28.53 -6.37
CA ARG A 439 17.91 29.98 -6.22
C ARG A 439 17.83 30.40 -4.77
N PHE A 440 16.87 29.86 -4.04
CA PHE A 440 16.70 30.13 -2.62
C PHE A 440 17.89 29.60 -1.80
N ALA A 441 18.32 28.36 -2.00
CA ALA A 441 19.47 27.77 -1.31
C ALA A 441 20.78 28.56 -1.57
N LYS A 442 21.00 29.02 -2.80
CA LYS A 442 22.15 29.88 -3.13
C LYS A 442 22.09 31.25 -2.44
N LYS A 443 20.91 31.87 -2.37
CA LYS A 443 20.72 33.18 -1.70
C LYS A 443 21.04 33.11 -0.20
N PHE A 444 20.79 31.95 0.42
CA PHE A 444 21.04 31.67 1.83
C PHE A 444 22.10 30.57 2.01
N HIS A 445 23.18 30.64 1.21
CA HIS A 445 24.28 29.67 1.26
C HIS A 445 24.85 29.56 2.69
N GLY A 446 25.06 28.32 3.14
CA GLY A 446 25.49 28.03 4.52
C GLY A 446 24.37 27.96 5.56
N TYR A 447 23.13 28.32 5.18
CA TYR A 447 21.94 28.22 6.03
C TYR A 447 20.83 27.36 5.43
N VAL A 448 20.80 27.15 4.10
CA VAL A 448 19.75 26.40 3.41
C VAL A 448 20.34 25.27 2.61
N TRP A 449 19.81 24.07 2.82
CA TRP A 449 20.13 22.86 2.08
C TRP A 449 18.87 22.35 1.39
N LEU A 450 19.02 21.83 0.17
CA LEU A 450 17.98 21.08 -0.53
C LEU A 450 18.04 19.63 -0.12
N THR A 451 16.92 18.93 -0.11
CA THR A 451 16.89 17.50 0.19
C THR A 451 16.15 16.70 -0.87
N ARG A 452 16.56 15.44 -0.99
CA ARG A 452 15.82 14.37 -1.65
C ARG A 452 15.98 13.09 -0.85
N TYR A 453 14.89 12.36 -0.74
CA TYR A 453 14.95 11.03 -0.12
C TYR A 453 15.62 10.04 -1.05
N ARG A 454 16.55 9.22 -0.51
CA ARG A 454 17.08 8.03 -1.17
C ARG A 454 16.67 6.78 -0.40
N ARG A 455 16.45 5.67 -1.12
CA ARG A 455 16.27 4.34 -0.52
C ARG A 455 17.65 3.65 -0.41
N GLY A 456 17.85 2.93 0.70
CA GLY A 456 18.99 2.00 0.84
C GLY A 456 20.29 2.61 1.35
N GLN A 457 20.28 3.80 1.91
CA GLN A 457 21.40 4.26 2.75
C GLN A 457 21.19 3.74 4.18
N THR A 458 22.22 3.11 4.74
CA THR A 458 22.23 2.67 6.12
C THR A 458 22.31 3.88 7.03
N ALA A 459 21.36 3.97 7.98
CA ALA A 459 21.38 4.83 9.13
C ALA A 459 21.12 6.34 8.90
N LYS A 460 21.02 7.05 9.98
CA LYS A 460 20.73 8.47 10.16
C LYS A 460 21.77 9.45 9.58
N GLU A 461 22.65 8.97 8.70
CA GLU A 461 23.67 9.82 8.08
C GLU A 461 23.05 10.76 7.06
N VAL A 462 23.40 12.04 7.17
CA VAL A 462 23.10 13.07 6.20
C VAL A 462 24.28 13.18 5.25
N ALA A 463 24.12 12.73 4.02
CA ALA A 463 25.16 12.87 3.00
C ALA A 463 25.07 14.27 2.36
N ILE A 464 26.06 15.10 2.63
CA ILE A 464 26.14 16.44 2.06
C ILE A 464 26.87 16.35 0.72
N SER A 465 26.29 16.99 -0.30
CA SER A 465 26.88 17.15 -1.63
C SER A 465 26.56 18.54 -2.17
N GLU A 466 27.36 18.99 -3.11
CA GLU A 466 27.10 20.22 -3.83
C GLU A 466 26.91 19.88 -5.32
N GLU A 467 25.83 20.34 -5.93
CA GLU A 467 25.61 20.17 -7.36
C GLU A 467 26.58 21.06 -8.16
N GLU A 468 26.81 20.73 -9.43
CA GLU A 468 27.57 21.59 -10.36
C GLU A 468 27.00 23.02 -10.44
N THR A 469 25.72 23.18 -10.14
CA THR A 469 25.04 24.47 -10.04
C THR A 469 25.40 25.28 -8.79
N GLY A 470 26.16 24.72 -7.83
CA GLY A 470 26.51 25.35 -6.54
C GLY A 470 25.36 25.40 -5.53
N ALA A 471 24.37 24.50 -5.64
CA ALA A 471 23.33 24.35 -4.63
C ALA A 471 23.68 23.19 -3.68
N PRO A 472 23.69 23.40 -2.35
CA PRO A 472 23.99 22.36 -1.40
C PRO A 472 22.81 21.40 -1.21
N PHE A 473 23.09 20.10 -1.22
CA PHE A 473 22.14 19.02 -0.97
C PHE A 473 22.47 18.24 0.28
N ALA A 474 21.43 17.91 1.06
CA ALA A 474 21.45 17.00 2.18
C ALA A 474 20.59 15.77 1.82
N THR A 475 21.25 14.69 1.39
CA THR A 475 20.56 13.46 1.00
C THR A 475 20.42 12.53 2.19
N VAL A 476 19.21 11.97 2.40
CA VAL A 476 18.87 11.17 3.59
C VAL A 476 18.04 9.94 3.22
N ASP A 477 18.08 8.90 4.08
CA ASP A 477 17.15 7.79 4.00
C ASP A 477 15.77 8.17 4.56
N ARG A 478 14.73 8.03 3.74
CA ARG A 478 13.35 8.41 4.09
C ARG A 478 12.85 7.71 5.35
N THR A 479 13.00 6.39 5.39
CA THR A 479 12.44 5.54 6.46
C THR A 479 13.11 5.83 7.80
N SER A 480 14.43 6.00 7.80
CA SER A 480 15.21 6.29 9.00
C SER A 480 14.84 7.64 9.61
N TRP A 481 14.69 8.68 8.78
CA TRP A 481 14.36 10.02 9.26
C TRP A 481 12.90 10.15 9.68
N LEU A 482 11.95 9.54 8.95
CA LEU A 482 10.57 9.44 9.43
C LEU A 482 10.49 8.71 10.77
N SER A 483 11.23 7.62 10.94
CA SER A 483 11.28 6.90 12.23
C SER A 483 11.87 7.73 13.35
N CYS A 484 12.90 8.53 13.06
CA CYS A 484 13.52 9.45 14.04
C CYS A 484 12.51 10.51 14.50
N THR A 485 11.97 11.28 13.57
CA THR A 485 11.07 12.41 13.88
C THR A 485 9.73 11.96 14.48
N LEU A 486 9.07 10.94 13.89
CA LEU A 486 7.83 10.41 14.43
C LEU A 486 8.05 9.66 15.75
N GLY A 487 9.26 9.14 15.99
CA GLY A 487 9.67 8.55 17.25
C GLY A 487 9.61 9.54 18.42
N ARG A 488 9.83 10.86 18.18
CA ARG A 488 9.77 11.89 19.20
C ARG A 488 8.39 12.03 19.86
N PHE A 489 7.32 11.73 19.13
CA PHE A 489 5.95 11.70 19.64
C PHE A 489 5.67 10.49 20.53
N LYS A 490 6.43 9.40 20.37
CA LYS A 490 6.17 8.06 20.97
C LYS A 490 6.95 7.84 22.26
N THR A 491 7.85 8.74 22.64
CA THR A 491 8.61 8.66 23.91
C THR A 491 7.77 9.14 25.09
N THR A 492 8.14 8.71 26.30
CA THR A 492 7.53 9.17 27.55
C THR A 492 8.63 9.69 28.46
N PRO A 493 8.73 11.00 28.71
CA PRO A 493 7.93 12.09 28.11
C PRO A 493 8.21 12.27 26.60
N PRO A 494 7.29 12.91 25.84
CA PRO A 494 7.52 13.22 24.44
C PRO A 494 8.73 14.12 24.22
N ARG A 495 9.45 13.89 23.11
CA ARG A 495 10.61 14.72 22.71
C ARG A 495 10.26 15.76 21.64
N ILE A 496 8.98 16.05 21.50
CA ILE A 496 8.44 17.15 20.71
C ILE A 496 7.32 17.83 21.50
N ILE A 497 7.33 19.15 21.54
CA ILE A 497 6.32 19.97 22.20
C ILE A 497 5.56 20.71 21.10
N LEU A 498 4.25 20.53 21.07
CA LEU A 498 3.36 21.19 20.11
C LEU A 498 2.64 22.38 20.76
N PRO A 499 2.31 23.43 20.00
CA PRO A 499 1.49 24.54 20.50
C PRO A 499 0.04 24.05 20.78
N ARG A 500 -0.64 24.65 21.75
CA ARG A 500 -2.00 24.25 22.17
C ARG A 500 -3.04 24.39 21.07
N ASP A 501 -2.85 25.33 20.18
CA ASP A 501 -3.72 25.64 19.05
C ASP A 501 -3.25 25.00 17.75
N ILE A 502 -2.48 23.90 17.86
CA ILE A 502 -2.12 23.07 16.70
C ILE A 502 -3.38 22.68 15.92
N THR A 503 -3.38 22.91 14.62
CA THR A 503 -4.56 22.67 13.78
C THR A 503 -4.86 21.18 13.61
N LEU A 504 -6.15 20.85 13.37
CA LEU A 504 -6.54 19.48 13.03
C LEU A 504 -5.81 18.98 11.79
N GLU A 505 -5.60 19.84 10.79
CA GLU A 505 -4.86 19.50 9.58
C GLU A 505 -3.40 19.07 9.89
N TYR A 506 -2.70 19.79 10.76
CA TYR A 506 -1.33 19.40 11.16
C TYR A 506 -1.33 18.02 11.84
N ARG A 507 -2.27 17.79 12.76
CA ARG A 507 -2.43 16.50 13.46
C ARG A 507 -2.70 15.36 12.46
N GLU A 508 -3.62 15.57 11.52
CA GLU A 508 -3.93 14.56 10.50
C GLU A 508 -2.71 14.26 9.61
N HIS A 509 -1.95 15.29 9.18
CA HIS A 509 -0.74 15.09 8.39
C HIS A 509 0.31 14.23 9.12
N VAL A 510 0.46 14.39 10.43
CA VAL A 510 1.37 13.55 11.24
C VAL A 510 0.85 12.12 11.38
N LYS A 511 -0.46 11.95 11.59
CA LYS A 511 -1.10 10.63 11.72
C LYS A 511 -1.16 9.86 10.39
N ASN A 512 -1.18 10.53 9.25
CA ASN A 512 -1.30 9.88 7.95
C ASN A 512 -0.05 9.10 7.53
N LEU A 513 1.07 9.23 8.24
CA LEU A 513 2.27 8.43 8.02
C LEU A 513 2.24 7.17 8.89
N VAL A 514 2.05 6.02 8.27
CA VAL A 514 1.95 4.73 8.94
C VAL A 514 3.14 3.86 8.58
N ARG A 515 3.84 3.34 9.60
CA ARG A 515 4.92 2.39 9.42
C ARG A 515 4.35 1.01 9.08
N THR A 516 4.91 0.37 8.06
CA THR A 516 4.58 -0.98 7.63
C THR A 516 5.84 -1.73 7.22
N TYR A 517 5.69 -2.97 6.76
CA TYR A 517 6.82 -3.81 6.35
C TYR A 517 6.60 -4.29 4.92
N GLU A 518 7.62 -4.09 4.08
CA GLU A 518 7.72 -4.68 2.74
C GLU A 518 8.76 -5.81 2.78
N LYS A 519 8.64 -6.80 1.89
CA LYS A 519 9.69 -7.81 1.72
C LYS A 519 10.77 -7.29 0.78
N ASP A 520 12.02 -7.42 1.18
CA ASP A 520 13.16 -7.14 0.30
C ASP A 520 13.35 -8.26 -0.76
N ASN A 521 14.35 -8.10 -1.61
CA ASN A 521 14.65 -9.09 -2.66
C ASN A 521 15.05 -10.48 -2.11
N THR A 522 15.36 -10.57 -0.83
CA THR A 522 15.71 -11.82 -0.12
C THR A 522 14.56 -12.38 0.69
N GLY A 523 13.40 -11.68 0.72
CA GLY A 523 12.20 -12.08 1.45
C GLY A 523 12.16 -11.62 2.92
N ASN A 524 13.14 -10.84 3.38
CA ASN A 524 13.16 -10.31 4.74
C ASN A 524 12.24 -9.09 4.87
N PRO A 525 11.55 -8.90 6.01
CA PRO A 525 10.74 -7.73 6.26
C PRO A 525 11.63 -6.49 6.45
N VAL A 526 11.39 -5.46 5.64
CA VAL A 526 12.04 -4.15 5.73
C VAL A 526 10.97 -3.11 6.04
N ALA A 527 11.22 -2.31 7.08
CA ALA A 527 10.31 -1.24 7.45
C ALA A 527 10.23 -0.17 6.36
N THR A 528 9.03 0.31 6.11
CA THR A 528 8.73 1.44 5.21
C THR A 528 7.60 2.28 5.79
N TYR A 529 7.34 3.44 5.20
CA TYR A 529 6.20 4.28 5.55
C TYR A 529 5.28 4.48 4.36
N VAL A 530 4.00 4.25 4.59
CA VAL A 530 2.93 4.57 3.63
C VAL A 530 2.14 5.78 4.14
N ASN A 531 1.62 6.58 3.21
CA ASN A 531 0.74 7.69 3.53
C ASN A 531 -0.71 7.29 3.26
N THR A 532 -1.58 7.50 4.25
CA THR A 532 -3.02 7.23 4.17
C THR A 532 -3.84 8.47 3.80
N GLY A 533 -3.19 9.62 3.72
CA GLY A 533 -3.73 10.93 3.37
C GLY A 533 -2.62 11.97 3.19
N PRO A 534 -2.93 13.27 3.13
CA PRO A 534 -1.94 14.33 3.08
C PRO A 534 -0.99 14.26 4.30
N ASP A 535 0.31 14.47 4.07
CA ASP A 535 1.37 14.31 5.08
C ASP A 535 2.41 15.44 5.09
N HIS A 536 2.12 16.54 4.41
CA HIS A 536 3.04 17.64 4.16
C HIS A 536 3.61 18.29 5.42
N PHE A 537 2.79 18.53 6.46
CA PHE A 537 3.32 19.08 7.72
C PHE A 537 4.22 18.08 8.46
N ALA A 538 3.99 16.78 8.32
CA ALA A 538 4.91 15.80 8.87
C ALA A 538 6.26 15.86 8.16
N HIS A 539 6.30 15.99 6.83
CA HIS A 539 7.54 16.15 6.08
C HIS A 539 8.25 17.46 6.40
N SER A 540 7.53 18.61 6.52
CA SER A 540 8.17 19.86 6.94
C SER A 540 8.79 19.74 8.33
N LEU A 541 8.19 18.99 9.26
CA LEU A 541 8.78 18.71 10.57
C LEU A 541 10.03 17.83 10.47
N VAL A 542 9.99 16.80 9.61
CA VAL A 542 11.16 15.94 9.33
C VAL A 542 12.33 16.77 8.76
N TYR A 543 12.04 17.68 7.86
CA TYR A 543 13.07 18.55 7.28
C TYR A 543 13.65 19.52 8.31
N ALA A 544 12.85 20.02 9.26
CA ALA A 544 13.36 20.79 10.40
C ALA A 544 14.25 19.95 11.33
N ASP A 545 13.95 18.67 11.50
CA ASP A 545 14.75 17.72 12.28
C ASP A 545 16.08 17.37 11.57
N ILE A 546 16.07 17.18 10.25
CA ILE A 546 17.28 17.02 9.44
C ILE A 546 18.16 18.28 9.56
N ALA A 547 17.57 19.47 9.50
CA ALA A 547 18.27 20.74 9.61
C ALA A 547 19.02 20.89 10.94
N LEU A 548 18.56 20.25 12.02
CA LEU A 548 19.26 20.21 13.31
C LEU A 548 20.69 19.68 13.18
N THR A 549 20.91 18.66 12.35
CA THR A 549 22.24 18.08 12.15
C THR A 549 23.17 18.93 11.30
N LEU A 550 22.63 19.93 10.61
CA LEU A 550 23.36 20.87 9.75
C LEU A 550 23.60 22.22 10.40
N ALA A 551 22.94 22.47 11.53
CA ALA A 551 23.10 23.71 12.26
C ALA A 551 24.50 23.82 12.93
N PRO A 552 25.13 24.98 12.94
CA PRO A 552 26.40 25.18 13.62
C PRO A 552 26.19 25.10 15.15
N ILE A 553 26.51 23.95 15.72
CA ILE A 553 26.52 23.75 17.17
C ILE A 553 27.89 24.18 17.67
N SER A 554 27.96 25.31 18.39
CA SER A 554 29.19 25.68 19.09
C SER A 554 29.42 24.67 20.23
N PRO A 555 30.59 24.01 20.33
CA PRO A 555 30.90 23.21 21.50
C PRO A 555 30.81 24.09 22.74
N SER A 556 30.12 23.60 23.79
CA SER A 556 30.05 24.27 25.06
C SER A 556 31.48 24.51 25.56
N SER A 557 31.74 25.68 26.18
CA SER A 557 33.04 26.09 26.72
C SER A 557 33.60 25.20 27.85
N GLU A 558 33.02 24.03 28.09
CA GLU A 558 33.45 23.04 29.08
C GLU A 558 34.23 21.85 28.48
N ASP A 559 34.37 21.77 27.14
CA ASP A 559 35.10 20.70 26.44
C ASP A 559 36.47 21.17 25.88
N ILE A 560 37.07 22.23 26.45
CA ILE A 560 38.45 22.67 26.18
C ILE A 560 39.32 22.44 27.42
#